data_6aaacd01463c390f30b9cff27edf63b1
#
_entry.id   6aaacd01463c390f30b9cff27edf63b1
#
_cell.length_a   1.000
_cell.length_b   1.000
_cell.length_c   1.000
_cell.angle_alpha   90.00
_cell.angle_beta   90.00
_cell.angle_gamma   90.00
#
_symmetry.space_group_name_H-M   'P 1'
#
loop_
_entity.id
_entity.type
_entity.pdbx_description
1 polymer ?
#
loop_
_entity_poly.entity_id
_entity_poly.type
_entity_poly.pdbx_seq_one_letter_code
_entity_poly.pdbx_strand_id
1 'polypeptide(L)'
;MYDLEIAMAVSNFGKYATRLKDFKKHGFIEINGKNRIRLYLLVGTENITNICNGWPQGIDVIEVKSQSDQCAAKMNGFYAKHKMDDAKWMMRVDDDSITKIDPLINILKQLDYNETIYLTTQLTIGDTSVEMKLLKEINSTYKNDPLWHEIECCIISKRCFNKILNNKKTSDLLLERSKIQSGYTDICLAACARECGIFPSPFYYITHEPEIKGFLENRLVHIHYVSNDVNSCEFAIAINDRSNCLLCRTKLILYEINSSNVSTKNYSVFLNSNGIIESTEEVFSFWTLENESSIVKFYNKSKWSEQSHTTCELQFVFNSKTLETMFVKKENISIVIKTDMNYFI
;
A
#
# COMPACT_ATOMS: atom_id res chain seq x y z
N MET A 1 -14.63 -21.30 1.66
CA MET A 1 -13.60 -20.66 2.53
C MET A 1 -12.85 -19.63 1.71
N TYR A 2 -12.67 -18.43 2.24
CA TYR A 2 -11.90 -17.36 1.63
C TYR A 2 -10.41 -17.56 1.88
N ASP A 3 -9.59 -17.17 0.91
CA ASP A 3 -8.14 -17.21 1.07
C ASP A 3 -7.66 -16.04 1.94
N LEU A 4 -8.30 -14.88 1.78
CA LEU A 4 -7.98 -13.66 2.52
C LEU A 4 -9.25 -12.86 2.82
N GLU A 5 -9.41 -12.44 4.05
CA GLU A 5 -10.31 -11.36 4.47
C GLU A 5 -9.48 -10.10 4.69
N ILE A 6 -10.00 -8.97 4.25
CA ILE A 6 -9.35 -7.67 4.38
C ILE A 6 -10.29 -6.75 5.14
N ALA A 7 -9.79 -6.08 6.15
CA ALA A 7 -10.54 -5.06 6.90
C ALA A 7 -9.94 -3.68 6.62
N MET A 8 -10.76 -2.73 6.21
CA MET A 8 -10.37 -1.36 5.94
C MET A 8 -11.37 -0.38 6.57
N ALA A 9 -10.88 0.52 7.40
CA ALA A 9 -11.68 1.61 7.91
C ALA A 9 -11.73 2.73 6.86
N VAL A 10 -12.94 3.16 6.49
CA VAL A 10 -13.16 4.17 5.46
C VAL A 10 -13.87 5.40 6.03
N SER A 11 -13.61 6.56 5.44
CA SER A 11 -14.23 7.83 5.81
C SER A 11 -14.60 8.64 4.58
N ASN A 12 -15.66 9.45 4.70
CA ASN A 12 -16.13 10.34 3.65
C ASN A 12 -15.76 11.82 3.90
N PHE A 13 -14.95 12.09 4.91
CA PHE A 13 -14.58 13.47 5.27
C PHE A 13 -13.25 13.89 4.66
N GLY A 14 -13.23 15.10 4.04
CA GLY A 14 -12.04 15.76 3.55
C GLY A 14 -11.21 14.88 2.61
N LYS A 15 -9.94 14.76 2.89
CA LYS A 15 -8.98 13.97 2.08
C LYS A 15 -9.32 12.47 1.98
N TYR A 16 -10.01 11.92 2.97
CA TYR A 16 -10.34 10.49 2.99
C TYR A 16 -11.37 10.11 1.93
N ALA A 17 -12.28 11.02 1.55
CA ALA A 17 -13.23 10.76 0.46
C ALA A 17 -12.50 10.56 -0.90
N THR A 18 -11.46 11.34 -1.14
CA THR A 18 -10.61 11.19 -2.34
C THR A 18 -9.80 9.89 -2.27
N ARG A 19 -9.20 9.58 -1.12
CA ARG A 19 -8.45 8.34 -0.89
C ARG A 19 -9.28 7.10 -1.22
N LEU A 20 -10.50 7.02 -0.71
CA LEU A 20 -11.38 5.87 -0.99
C LEU A 20 -11.64 5.70 -2.49
N LYS A 21 -11.86 6.81 -3.22
CA LYS A 21 -12.06 6.77 -4.67
C LYS A 21 -10.83 6.23 -5.39
N ASP A 22 -9.67 6.68 -4.99
CA ASP A 22 -8.40 6.29 -5.60
C ASP A 22 -8.03 4.85 -5.23
N PHE A 23 -8.24 4.47 -3.96
CA PHE A 23 -8.01 3.11 -3.50
C PHE A 23 -8.89 2.08 -4.23
N LYS A 24 -10.17 2.39 -4.50
CA LYS A 24 -11.05 1.52 -5.29
C LYS A 24 -10.49 1.17 -6.66
N LYS A 25 -9.76 2.11 -7.26
CA LYS A 25 -9.18 1.91 -8.59
C LYS A 25 -7.83 1.18 -8.53
N HIS A 26 -7.03 1.48 -7.52
CA HIS A 26 -5.59 1.19 -7.56
C HIS A 26 -5.04 0.53 -6.31
N GLY A 27 -5.79 0.50 -5.20
CA GLY A 27 -5.32 -0.05 -3.93
C GLY A 27 -5.07 -1.56 -3.95
N PHE A 28 -5.79 -2.29 -4.83
CA PHE A 28 -5.60 -3.72 -5.04
C PHE A 28 -5.28 -4.01 -6.50
N ILE A 29 -4.09 -4.52 -6.75
CA ILE A 29 -3.61 -4.86 -8.10
C ILE A 29 -3.22 -6.34 -8.20
N GLU A 30 -2.98 -6.79 -9.42
CA GLU A 30 -2.61 -8.18 -9.74
C GLU A 30 -3.63 -9.21 -9.21
N ILE A 31 -4.92 -8.91 -9.38
CA ILE A 31 -6.02 -9.82 -9.03
C ILE A 31 -6.44 -10.58 -10.28
N ASN A 32 -6.32 -11.89 -10.27
CA ASN A 32 -6.69 -12.76 -11.41
C ASN A 32 -8.04 -13.48 -11.25
N GLY A 33 -8.73 -13.24 -10.14
CA GLY A 33 -10.05 -13.83 -9.85
C GLY A 33 -10.02 -15.32 -9.45
N LYS A 34 -8.85 -15.95 -9.33
CA LYS A 34 -8.73 -17.35 -8.89
C LYS A 34 -8.78 -17.51 -7.38
N ASN A 35 -8.34 -16.49 -6.65
CA ASN A 35 -8.37 -16.47 -5.20
C ASN A 35 -9.70 -15.87 -4.71
N ARG A 36 -10.19 -16.36 -3.58
CA ARG A 36 -11.41 -15.85 -2.95
C ARG A 36 -11.05 -14.82 -1.90
N ILE A 37 -11.47 -13.58 -2.13
CA ILE A 37 -11.15 -12.42 -1.30
C ILE A 37 -12.44 -11.79 -0.80
N ARG A 38 -12.47 -11.43 0.48
CA ARG A 38 -13.57 -10.67 1.08
C ARG A 38 -13.01 -9.39 1.67
N LEU A 39 -13.63 -8.27 1.34
CA LEU A 39 -13.25 -6.94 1.84
C LEU A 39 -14.36 -6.40 2.74
N TYR A 40 -14.04 -6.13 3.98
CA TYR A 40 -14.91 -5.44 4.93
C TYR A 40 -14.58 -3.95 4.92
N LEU A 41 -15.57 -3.14 4.53
CA LEU A 41 -15.50 -1.69 4.57
C LEU A 41 -16.17 -1.21 5.86
N LEU A 42 -15.36 -0.72 6.78
CA LEU A 42 -15.84 -0.28 8.08
C LEU A 42 -16.24 1.19 8.01
N VAL A 43 -17.55 1.44 7.95
CA VAL A 43 -18.15 2.78 7.89
C VAL A 43 -18.64 3.23 9.25
N GLY A 44 -18.58 4.54 9.50
CA GLY A 44 -19.12 5.16 10.70
C GLY A 44 -20.60 5.55 10.56
N THR A 45 -20.97 6.64 11.23
CA THR A 45 -22.29 7.25 11.17
C THR A 45 -22.50 8.05 9.88
N GLU A 46 -21.44 8.36 9.19
CA GLU A 46 -21.41 9.05 7.90
C GLU A 46 -22.13 8.23 6.81
N ASN A 47 -22.88 8.92 5.96
CA ASN A 47 -23.56 8.28 4.83
C ASN A 47 -22.63 8.25 3.60
N ILE A 48 -22.00 7.11 3.36
CA ILE A 48 -21.17 6.89 2.18
C ILE A 48 -22.02 6.14 1.13
N THR A 49 -22.45 6.85 0.10
CA THR A 49 -23.25 6.26 -0.98
C THR A 49 -22.38 5.40 -1.90
N ASN A 50 -22.96 4.28 -2.38
CA ASN A 50 -22.31 3.38 -3.34
C ASN A 50 -20.94 2.83 -2.90
N ILE A 51 -20.71 2.66 -1.60
CA ILE A 51 -19.44 2.21 -1.05
C ILE A 51 -19.02 0.85 -1.59
N CYS A 52 -19.96 -0.04 -1.83
CA CYS A 52 -19.71 -1.40 -2.35
C CYS A 52 -19.51 -1.47 -3.88
N ASN A 53 -19.68 -0.37 -4.61
CA ASN A 53 -19.52 -0.35 -6.05
C ASN A 53 -18.13 0.11 -6.48
N GLY A 54 -17.69 -0.30 -7.68
CA GLY A 54 -16.44 0.16 -8.29
C GLY A 54 -15.18 -0.51 -7.76
N TRP A 55 -15.31 -1.67 -7.13
CA TRP A 55 -14.18 -2.49 -6.71
C TRP A 55 -13.73 -3.44 -7.82
N PRO A 56 -12.46 -3.88 -7.81
CA PRO A 56 -11.96 -4.87 -8.77
C PRO A 56 -12.78 -6.16 -8.75
N GLN A 57 -12.91 -6.79 -9.91
CA GLN A 57 -13.57 -8.08 -10.01
C GLN A 57 -12.85 -9.15 -9.17
N GLY A 58 -13.59 -10.02 -8.51
CA GLY A 58 -13.03 -11.09 -7.66
C GLY A 58 -12.92 -10.76 -6.18
N ILE A 59 -13.37 -9.56 -5.78
CA ILE A 59 -13.47 -9.15 -4.38
C ILE A 59 -14.95 -9.10 -3.97
N ASP A 60 -15.31 -9.88 -2.95
CA ASP A 60 -16.63 -9.77 -2.30
C ASP A 60 -16.58 -8.65 -1.27
N VAL A 61 -17.34 -7.57 -1.50
CA VAL A 61 -17.31 -6.37 -0.65
C VAL A 61 -18.50 -6.35 0.30
N ILE A 62 -18.23 -6.14 1.59
CA ILE A 62 -19.23 -6.09 2.66
C ILE A 62 -19.07 -4.78 3.42
N GLU A 63 -20.16 -4.02 3.52
CA GLU A 63 -20.24 -2.85 4.40
C GLU A 63 -20.51 -3.29 5.84
N VAL A 64 -19.71 -2.79 6.77
CA VAL A 64 -19.89 -3.01 8.21
C VAL A 64 -20.06 -1.66 8.90
N LYS A 65 -21.25 -1.43 9.47
CA LYS A 65 -21.57 -0.20 10.19
C LYS A 65 -21.00 -0.20 11.60
N SER A 66 -20.33 0.90 11.93
CA SER A 66 -19.82 1.21 13.26
C SER A 66 -20.58 2.38 13.87
N GLN A 67 -20.57 2.47 15.19
CA GLN A 67 -21.14 3.62 15.91
C GLN A 67 -20.17 4.82 15.99
N SER A 68 -18.95 4.67 15.50
CA SER A 68 -17.90 5.70 15.55
C SER A 68 -17.43 6.05 14.15
N ASP A 69 -17.08 7.31 13.95
CA ASP A 69 -16.47 7.82 12.73
C ASP A 69 -14.93 7.70 12.75
N GLN A 70 -14.34 7.43 13.89
CA GLN A 70 -12.89 7.26 14.07
C GLN A 70 -12.41 5.91 13.53
N CYS A 71 -11.39 5.91 12.66
CA CYS A 71 -10.86 4.69 12.03
C CYS A 71 -10.47 3.62 13.05
N ALA A 72 -9.74 4.01 14.09
CA ALA A 72 -9.31 3.07 15.13
C ALA A 72 -10.49 2.45 15.90
N ALA A 73 -11.52 3.24 16.23
CA ALA A 73 -12.70 2.73 16.90
C ALA A 73 -13.51 1.78 16.01
N LYS A 74 -13.66 2.08 14.71
CA LYS A 74 -14.28 1.18 13.73
C LYS A 74 -13.58 -0.17 13.70
N MET A 75 -12.24 -0.14 13.58
CA MET A 75 -11.42 -1.35 13.49
C MET A 75 -11.47 -2.18 14.77
N ASN A 76 -11.30 -1.55 15.94
CA ASN A 76 -11.42 -2.24 17.23
C ASN A 76 -12.81 -2.87 17.43
N GLY A 77 -13.88 -2.16 17.03
CA GLY A 77 -15.25 -2.66 17.08
C GLY A 77 -15.49 -3.83 16.13
N PHE A 78 -14.88 -3.80 14.96
CA PHE A 78 -14.89 -4.92 14.02
C PHE A 78 -14.19 -6.13 14.63
N TYR A 79 -12.97 -5.99 15.08
CA TYR A 79 -12.22 -7.08 15.68
C TYR A 79 -12.96 -7.69 16.88
N ALA A 80 -13.54 -6.89 17.76
CA ALA A 80 -14.26 -7.40 18.93
C ALA A 80 -15.47 -8.30 18.60
N LYS A 81 -16.04 -8.18 17.40
CA LYS A 81 -17.28 -8.86 17.01
C LYS A 81 -17.10 -9.85 15.86
N HIS A 82 -16.05 -9.71 15.10
CA HIS A 82 -15.82 -10.52 13.91
C HIS A 82 -15.41 -11.94 14.30
N LYS A 83 -15.93 -12.92 13.56
CA LYS A 83 -15.52 -14.32 13.67
C LYS A 83 -14.93 -14.78 12.35
N MET A 84 -13.74 -15.26 12.40
CA MET A 84 -13.04 -15.73 11.23
C MET A 84 -13.34 -17.22 10.98
N ASP A 85 -14.62 -17.51 10.66
CA ASP A 85 -15.07 -18.89 10.48
C ASP A 85 -14.75 -19.42 9.06
N ASP A 86 -14.88 -18.58 8.04
CA ASP A 86 -14.80 -18.96 6.62
C ASP A 86 -13.62 -18.30 5.87
N ALA A 87 -12.53 -18.01 6.56
CA ALA A 87 -11.33 -17.50 5.92
C ALA A 87 -10.05 -18.09 6.52
N LYS A 88 -8.95 -18.03 5.79
CA LYS A 88 -7.63 -18.49 6.22
C LYS A 88 -6.83 -17.40 6.90
N TRP A 89 -6.88 -16.20 6.34
CA TRP A 89 -6.08 -15.04 6.74
C TRP A 89 -6.94 -13.79 6.87
N MET A 90 -6.61 -12.94 7.84
CA MET A 90 -7.12 -11.59 7.99
C MET A 90 -6.00 -10.60 7.77
N MET A 91 -6.22 -9.60 6.93
CA MET A 91 -5.31 -8.48 6.70
C MET A 91 -5.99 -7.18 7.06
N ARG A 92 -5.29 -6.30 7.76
CA ARG A 92 -5.67 -4.90 7.88
C ARG A 92 -4.94 -4.08 6.82
N VAL A 93 -5.65 -3.17 6.20
CA VAL A 93 -5.07 -2.19 5.27
C VAL A 93 -5.66 -0.80 5.53
N ASP A 94 -4.90 0.23 5.21
CA ASP A 94 -5.35 1.61 5.19
C ASP A 94 -5.61 2.08 3.75
N ASP A 95 -6.42 3.11 3.58
CA ASP A 95 -6.90 3.60 2.28
C ASP A 95 -5.86 4.40 1.46
N ASP A 96 -4.62 4.44 1.93
CA ASP A 96 -3.46 5.01 1.25
C ASP A 96 -2.33 4.00 1.05
N SER A 97 -2.70 2.74 0.90
CA SER A 97 -1.78 1.64 0.59
C SER A 97 -2.04 1.03 -0.78
N ILE A 98 -1.09 0.24 -1.28
CA ILE A 98 -1.24 -0.57 -2.50
C ILE A 98 -0.79 -2.00 -2.20
N THR A 99 -1.60 -2.96 -2.64
CA THR A 99 -1.34 -4.38 -2.40
C THR A 99 -1.44 -5.20 -3.69
N LYS A 100 -0.43 -6.02 -3.97
CA LYS A 100 -0.47 -7.07 -4.99
C LYS A 100 -1.13 -8.31 -4.39
N ILE A 101 -2.38 -8.55 -4.72
CA ILE A 101 -3.21 -9.53 -4.01
C ILE A 101 -2.79 -10.96 -4.30
N ASP A 102 -2.67 -11.36 -5.56
CA ASP A 102 -2.32 -12.76 -5.88
C ASP A 102 -0.90 -13.13 -5.47
N PRO A 103 0.12 -12.29 -5.65
CA PRO A 103 1.44 -12.50 -5.08
C PRO A 103 1.43 -12.66 -3.57
N LEU A 104 0.69 -11.82 -2.84
CA LEU A 104 0.54 -11.94 -1.39
C LEU A 104 -0.06 -13.29 -1.01
N ILE A 105 -1.18 -13.68 -1.62
CA ILE A 105 -1.85 -14.95 -1.33
C ILE A 105 -0.94 -16.14 -1.66
N ASN A 106 -0.15 -16.06 -2.73
CA ASN A 106 0.79 -17.13 -3.08
C ASN A 106 1.89 -17.31 -2.02
N ILE A 107 2.35 -16.22 -1.40
CA ILE A 107 3.26 -16.30 -0.26
C ILE A 107 2.55 -16.89 0.95
N LEU A 108 1.34 -16.42 1.27
CA LEU A 108 0.57 -16.92 2.42
C LEU A 108 0.19 -18.40 2.30
N LYS A 109 0.03 -18.93 1.08
CA LYS A 109 -0.21 -20.38 0.85
C LYS A 109 0.96 -21.27 1.28
N GLN A 110 2.15 -20.72 1.46
CA GLN A 110 3.32 -21.45 1.96
C GLN A 110 3.32 -21.58 3.50
N LEU A 111 2.43 -20.87 4.17
CA LEU A 111 2.29 -20.84 5.62
C LEU A 111 1.03 -21.61 6.04
N ASP A 112 1.09 -22.26 7.22
CA ASP A 112 -0.08 -22.94 7.77
C ASP A 112 -0.96 -21.98 8.59
N TYR A 113 -2.11 -21.64 8.06
CA TYR A 113 -3.08 -20.75 8.73
C TYR A 113 -3.71 -21.38 10.01
N ASN A 114 -3.49 -22.70 10.25
CA ASN A 114 -3.86 -23.35 11.50
C ASN A 114 -2.80 -23.16 12.60
N GLU A 115 -1.66 -22.59 12.27
CA GLU A 115 -0.67 -22.15 13.25
C GLU A 115 -0.98 -20.71 13.74
N THR A 116 -0.46 -20.37 14.92
CA THR A 116 -0.62 -19.04 15.50
C THR A 116 0.40 -18.08 14.87
N ILE A 117 0.00 -17.42 13.80
CA ILE A 117 0.87 -16.54 12.99
C ILE A 117 0.31 -15.13 13.00
N TYR A 118 1.15 -14.16 13.38
CA TYR A 118 0.89 -12.74 13.32
C TYR A 118 2.05 -12.07 12.59
N LEU A 119 1.81 -11.62 11.36
CA LEU A 119 2.78 -10.99 10.48
C LEU A 119 2.54 -9.49 10.46
N THR A 120 3.61 -8.73 10.46
CA THR A 120 3.55 -7.26 10.47
C THR A 120 4.67 -6.67 9.62
N THR A 121 4.58 -5.38 9.31
CA THR A 121 5.58 -4.65 8.54
C THR A 121 6.89 -4.53 9.30
N GLN A 122 6.99 -3.53 10.12
CA GLN A 122 8.15 -3.27 10.96
C GLN A 122 7.70 -3.27 12.41
N LEU A 123 8.46 -3.98 13.25
CA LEU A 123 8.25 -3.92 14.67
C LEU A 123 8.85 -2.63 15.21
N THR A 124 8.03 -1.79 15.79
CA THR A 124 8.48 -0.66 16.59
C THR A 124 8.20 -0.91 18.04
N ILE A 125 9.07 -0.37 18.89
CA ILE A 125 8.75 -0.19 20.30
C ILE A 125 8.02 1.14 20.35
N GLY A 126 6.74 1.10 20.68
CA GLY A 126 5.93 2.29 20.70
C GLY A 126 6.22 3.22 21.89
N ASP A 127 5.47 4.31 21.95
CA ASP A 127 5.46 5.18 23.13
C ASP A 127 5.01 4.35 24.33
N THR A 128 5.97 3.98 25.15
CA THR A 128 5.80 3.10 26.30
C THR A 128 4.67 3.52 27.25
N SER A 129 4.27 4.80 27.25
CA SER A 129 3.22 5.32 28.11
C SER A 129 1.81 4.80 27.75
N VAL A 130 1.45 4.79 26.49
CA VAL A 130 0.13 4.33 26.01
C VAL A 130 0.04 2.81 26.07
N GLU A 131 1.04 2.12 25.62
CA GLU A 131 1.14 0.67 25.58
C GLU A 131 1.13 0.05 26.96
N MET A 132 1.95 0.58 27.85
CA MET A 132 1.99 0.13 29.24
C MET A 132 0.67 0.37 29.95
N LYS A 133 -0.05 1.44 29.57
CA LYS A 133 -1.39 1.69 30.10
C LYS A 133 -2.37 0.58 29.66
N LEU A 134 -2.38 0.22 28.39
CA LEU A 134 -3.25 -0.85 27.88
C LEU A 134 -2.94 -2.19 28.53
N LEU A 135 -1.68 -2.58 28.64
CA LEU A 135 -1.29 -3.82 29.29
C LEU A 135 -1.65 -3.85 30.79
N LYS A 136 -1.60 -2.69 31.47
CA LYS A 136 -2.07 -2.56 32.85
C LYS A 136 -3.60 -2.66 32.94
N GLU A 137 -4.34 -2.03 32.05
CA GLU A 137 -5.79 -2.08 32.00
C GLU A 137 -6.34 -3.50 31.92
N ILE A 138 -5.73 -4.33 31.08
CA ILE A 138 -6.12 -5.76 30.97
C ILE A 138 -5.47 -6.63 32.05
N ASN A 139 -4.73 -6.06 32.99
CA ASN A 139 -3.99 -6.82 34.00
C ASN A 139 -3.11 -7.92 33.40
N SER A 140 -2.37 -7.57 32.37
CA SER A 140 -1.51 -8.50 31.63
C SER A 140 -0.35 -8.97 32.49
N THR A 141 0.01 -10.25 32.34
CA THR A 141 1.27 -10.79 32.90
C THR A 141 2.50 -10.15 32.26
N TYR A 142 2.36 -9.58 31.07
CA TYR A 142 3.43 -8.93 30.28
C TYR A 142 3.50 -7.41 30.46
N LYS A 143 2.82 -6.85 31.45
CA LYS A 143 2.68 -5.39 31.66
C LYS A 143 4.00 -4.64 31.91
N ASN A 144 5.08 -5.35 32.16
CA ASN A 144 6.41 -4.76 32.36
C ASN A 144 7.35 -5.01 31.16
N ASP A 145 6.90 -5.75 30.15
CA ASP A 145 7.69 -6.07 28.98
C ASP A 145 7.47 -5.05 27.87
N PRO A 146 8.48 -4.72 27.06
CA PRO A 146 8.29 -3.88 25.88
C PRO A 146 7.19 -4.45 24.98
N LEU A 147 6.26 -3.61 24.54
CA LEU A 147 5.26 -3.98 23.57
C LEU A 147 5.78 -3.67 22.18
N TRP A 148 5.94 -4.72 21.41
CA TRP A 148 6.21 -4.62 19.98
C TRP A 148 4.88 -4.57 19.25
N HIS A 149 4.66 -3.54 18.48
CA HIS A 149 3.46 -3.39 17.69
C HIS A 149 3.77 -3.15 16.22
N GLU A 150 2.76 -3.38 15.42
CA GLU A 150 2.77 -3.08 14.01
C GLU A 150 2.62 -1.59 13.76
N ILE A 151 3.07 -1.18 12.61
CA ILE A 151 2.69 0.10 12.03
C ILE A 151 1.80 -0.22 10.83
N GLU A 152 0.48 -0.01 11.00
CA GLU A 152 -0.57 0.10 9.99
C GLU A 152 -0.98 -1.13 9.18
N CYS A 153 -0.14 -2.12 8.95
CA CYS A 153 -0.53 -3.33 8.25
C CYS A 153 -0.17 -4.58 9.05
N CYS A 154 -1.15 -5.43 9.24
CA CYS A 154 -0.92 -6.77 9.77
C CYS A 154 -1.65 -7.84 8.96
N ILE A 155 -1.10 -9.04 9.01
CA ILE A 155 -1.72 -10.24 8.46
C ILE A 155 -1.72 -11.30 9.55
N ILE A 156 -2.92 -11.79 9.87
CA ILE A 156 -3.13 -12.68 11.01
C ILE A 156 -3.78 -13.97 10.53
N SER A 157 -3.25 -15.12 10.95
CA SER A 157 -3.85 -16.40 10.65
C SER A 157 -5.18 -16.60 11.37
N LYS A 158 -6.04 -17.45 10.81
CA LYS A 158 -7.33 -17.82 11.42
C LYS A 158 -7.17 -18.24 12.88
N ARG A 159 -6.22 -19.13 13.15
CA ARG A 159 -5.98 -19.60 14.53
C ARG A 159 -5.55 -18.49 15.47
N CYS A 160 -4.66 -17.63 15.00
CA CYS A 160 -4.17 -16.50 15.79
C CYS A 160 -5.31 -15.53 16.11
N PHE A 161 -6.09 -15.12 15.11
CA PHE A 161 -7.21 -14.19 15.26
C PHE A 161 -8.25 -14.76 16.25
N ASN A 162 -8.68 -16.00 16.06
CA ASN A 162 -9.64 -16.63 16.95
C ASN A 162 -9.10 -16.80 18.38
N LYS A 163 -7.80 -17.07 18.55
CA LYS A 163 -7.18 -17.13 19.88
C LYS A 163 -7.24 -15.80 20.62
N ILE A 164 -7.01 -14.70 19.92
CA ILE A 164 -7.15 -13.33 20.48
C ILE A 164 -8.59 -13.07 20.90
N LEU A 165 -9.56 -13.37 20.05
CA LEU A 165 -10.97 -13.03 20.30
C LEU A 165 -11.66 -13.95 21.33
N ASN A 166 -11.24 -15.19 21.44
CA ASN A 166 -11.77 -16.12 22.43
C ASN A 166 -11.27 -15.82 23.85
N ASN A 167 -10.26 -14.97 23.99
CA ASN A 167 -9.85 -14.47 25.30
C ASN A 167 -10.74 -13.31 25.72
N LYS A 168 -11.47 -13.50 26.82
CA LYS A 168 -12.45 -12.49 27.29
C LYS A 168 -11.81 -11.12 27.57
N LYS A 169 -10.62 -11.08 28.19
CA LYS A 169 -9.95 -9.82 28.49
C LYS A 169 -9.64 -9.02 27.23
N THR A 170 -9.19 -9.70 26.16
CA THR A 170 -8.83 -9.04 24.91
C THR A 170 -10.07 -8.59 24.13
N SER A 171 -11.11 -9.39 24.09
CA SER A 171 -12.36 -8.99 23.44
C SER A 171 -13.07 -7.84 24.17
N ASP A 172 -13.05 -7.83 25.51
CA ASP A 172 -13.58 -6.73 26.32
C ASP A 172 -12.78 -5.44 26.07
N LEU A 173 -11.44 -5.50 26.02
CA LEU A 173 -10.60 -4.34 25.72
C LEU A 173 -10.89 -3.76 24.31
N LEU A 174 -10.96 -4.60 23.29
CA LEU A 174 -11.30 -4.16 21.94
C LEU A 174 -12.68 -3.50 21.89
N LEU A 175 -13.66 -4.07 22.61
CA LEU A 175 -15.00 -3.52 22.66
C LEU A 175 -15.03 -2.17 23.40
N GLU A 176 -14.28 -2.00 24.48
CA GLU A 176 -14.16 -0.71 25.18
C GLU A 176 -13.50 0.33 24.29
N ARG A 177 -12.41 -0.04 23.61
CA ARG A 177 -11.67 0.87 22.70
C ARG A 177 -12.49 1.26 21.47
N SER A 178 -13.47 0.46 21.06
CA SER A 178 -14.40 0.83 20.00
C SER A 178 -15.32 2.01 20.34
N LYS A 179 -15.44 2.33 21.61
CA LYS A 179 -16.28 3.44 22.12
C LYS A 179 -15.49 4.74 22.30
N ILE A 180 -14.17 4.69 22.24
CA ILE A 180 -13.30 5.83 22.51
C ILE A 180 -12.93 6.49 21.19
N GLN A 181 -13.10 7.81 21.11
CA GLN A 181 -12.79 8.58 19.90
C GLN A 181 -11.30 8.66 19.56
N SER A 182 -10.41 8.47 20.52
CA SER A 182 -8.96 8.43 20.32
C SER A 182 -8.43 7.05 20.67
N GLY A 183 -8.38 6.16 19.72
CA GLY A 183 -7.84 4.82 19.92
C GLY A 183 -6.74 4.51 18.92
N TYR A 184 -5.75 3.77 19.34
CA TYR A 184 -4.75 3.17 18.47
C TYR A 184 -5.18 1.74 18.19
N THR A 185 -5.39 1.38 16.93
CA THR A 185 -5.80 0.01 16.56
C THR A 185 -4.65 -0.97 16.68
N ASP A 186 -3.53 -0.58 16.13
CA ASP A 186 -2.27 -1.31 16.09
C ASP A 186 -1.78 -1.68 17.50
N ILE A 187 -1.64 -0.68 18.36
CA ILE A 187 -1.24 -0.86 19.76
C ILE A 187 -2.25 -1.74 20.51
N CYS A 188 -3.54 -1.52 20.29
CA CYS A 188 -4.59 -2.27 20.97
C CYS A 188 -4.59 -3.75 20.57
N LEU A 189 -4.46 -4.03 19.28
CA LEU A 189 -4.38 -5.40 18.77
C LEU A 189 -3.10 -6.10 19.24
N ALA A 190 -1.97 -5.39 19.24
CA ALA A 190 -0.70 -5.91 19.75
C ALA A 190 -0.77 -6.24 21.24
N ALA A 191 -1.41 -5.39 22.06
CA ALA A 191 -1.63 -5.68 23.47
C ALA A 191 -2.51 -6.92 23.68
N CYS A 192 -3.55 -7.08 22.86
CA CYS A 192 -4.41 -8.26 22.87
C CYS A 192 -3.65 -9.54 22.47
N ALA A 193 -2.82 -9.45 21.44
CA ALA A 193 -1.96 -10.56 21.02
C ALA A 193 -0.99 -10.95 22.15
N ARG A 194 -0.35 -9.96 22.77
CA ARG A 194 0.59 -10.16 23.87
C ARG A 194 -0.06 -10.87 25.06
N GLU A 195 -1.26 -10.46 25.47
CA GLU A 195 -2.03 -11.12 26.54
C GLU A 195 -2.28 -12.61 26.24
N CYS A 196 -2.39 -12.96 24.96
CA CYS A 196 -2.53 -14.34 24.51
C CYS A 196 -1.19 -15.07 24.31
N GLY A 197 -0.06 -14.46 24.67
CA GLY A 197 1.28 -15.02 24.45
C GLY A 197 1.67 -15.08 22.96
N ILE A 198 1.13 -14.18 22.16
CA ILE A 198 1.40 -14.07 20.72
C ILE A 198 2.31 -12.88 20.48
N PHE A 199 3.35 -13.11 19.70
CA PHE A 199 4.33 -12.09 19.32
C PHE A 199 4.25 -11.87 17.82
N PRO A 200 4.16 -10.63 17.34
CA PRO A 200 4.22 -10.34 15.93
C PRO A 200 5.60 -10.67 15.35
N SER A 201 5.61 -11.13 14.12
CA SER A 201 6.83 -11.46 13.39
C SER A 201 7.00 -10.53 12.19
N PRO A 202 8.19 -10.00 11.93
CA PRO A 202 8.45 -9.20 10.74
C PRO A 202 8.15 -10.00 9.46
N PHE A 203 7.46 -9.38 8.52
CA PHE A 203 7.14 -9.97 7.23
C PHE A 203 7.73 -9.09 6.13
N TYR A 204 8.88 -9.48 5.62
CA TYR A 204 9.73 -8.65 4.74
C TYR A 204 9.13 -8.35 3.36
N TYR A 205 7.97 -8.90 3.05
CA TYR A 205 7.24 -8.62 1.80
C TYR A 205 6.28 -7.43 1.89
N ILE A 206 6.12 -6.86 3.08
CA ILE A 206 5.29 -5.69 3.33
C ILE A 206 6.10 -4.59 4.00
N THR A 207 5.81 -3.34 3.67
CA THR A 207 6.49 -2.19 4.29
C THR A 207 5.51 -1.07 4.61
N HIS A 208 5.81 -0.37 5.67
CA HIS A 208 5.14 0.85 6.07
C HIS A 208 5.54 2.05 5.18
N GLU A 209 6.74 2.02 4.63
CA GLU A 209 7.22 3.12 3.80
C GLU A 209 6.83 2.94 2.33
N PRO A 210 6.70 4.02 1.55
CA PRO A 210 6.42 3.95 0.13
C PRO A 210 7.67 3.50 -0.66
N GLU A 211 8.16 2.31 -0.40
CA GLU A 211 9.32 1.75 -1.09
C GLU A 211 8.95 1.19 -2.47
N ILE A 212 8.69 2.12 -3.37
CA ILE A 212 8.19 1.85 -4.70
C ILE A 212 9.13 0.95 -5.51
N LYS A 213 10.45 1.13 -5.37
CA LYS A 213 11.42 0.29 -6.07
C LYS A 213 11.27 -1.18 -5.69
N GLY A 214 11.23 -1.51 -4.39
CA GLY A 214 11.03 -2.87 -3.93
C GLY A 214 9.69 -3.47 -4.34
N PHE A 215 8.65 -2.64 -4.39
CA PHE A 215 7.34 -3.04 -4.86
C PHE A 215 7.35 -3.37 -6.36
N LEU A 216 7.97 -2.55 -7.19
CA LEU A 216 8.09 -2.79 -8.63
C LEU A 216 8.97 -4.00 -8.96
N GLU A 217 10.05 -4.19 -8.23
CA GLU A 217 10.95 -5.35 -8.36
C GLU A 217 10.33 -6.66 -7.85
N ASN A 218 9.09 -6.65 -7.40
CA ASN A 218 8.40 -7.79 -6.79
C ASN A 218 9.05 -8.32 -5.50
N ARG A 219 9.90 -7.52 -4.85
CA ARG A 219 10.42 -7.82 -3.49
C ARG A 219 9.38 -7.54 -2.42
N LEU A 220 8.48 -6.59 -2.69
CA LEU A 220 7.39 -6.20 -1.81
C LEU A 220 6.04 -6.46 -2.49
N VAL A 221 5.06 -6.91 -1.72
CA VAL A 221 3.68 -7.11 -2.18
C VAL A 221 2.70 -6.10 -1.58
N HIS A 222 3.15 -5.33 -0.58
CA HIS A 222 2.36 -4.27 0.02
C HIS A 222 3.26 -3.10 0.42
N ILE A 223 2.80 -1.91 0.11
CA ILE A 223 3.41 -0.64 0.54
C ILE A 223 2.34 0.29 1.08
N HIS A 224 2.71 1.07 2.08
CA HIS A 224 1.84 2.05 2.70
C HIS A 224 2.33 3.48 2.43
N TYR A 225 1.57 4.51 2.86
CA TYR A 225 1.83 5.93 2.59
C TYR A 225 2.10 6.26 1.13
N VAL A 226 1.45 5.54 0.25
CA VAL A 226 1.36 5.97 -1.14
C VAL A 226 0.49 7.22 -1.10
N SER A 227 1.13 8.36 -0.99
CA SER A 227 0.50 9.63 -0.63
C SER A 227 -0.66 9.97 -1.54
N ASN A 228 -1.57 10.79 -1.01
CA ASN A 228 -2.79 11.27 -1.65
C ASN A 228 -2.60 12.05 -2.96
N ASP A 229 -1.37 12.11 -3.47
CA ASP A 229 -1.10 12.71 -4.74
C ASP A 229 -1.60 11.82 -5.87
N VAL A 230 -2.27 12.45 -6.79
CA VAL A 230 -2.66 11.92 -8.11
C VAL A 230 -1.55 11.05 -8.72
N ASN A 231 -0.30 11.38 -8.45
CA ASN A 231 0.89 10.66 -8.91
C ASN A 231 1.01 9.21 -8.38
N SER A 232 0.52 8.92 -7.20
CA SER A 232 0.60 7.57 -6.62
C SER A 232 -0.41 6.62 -7.26
N CYS A 233 -1.60 7.15 -7.57
CA CYS A 233 -2.62 6.40 -8.30
C CYS A 233 -2.24 6.20 -9.75
N GLU A 234 -1.67 7.23 -10.39
CA GLU A 234 -1.10 7.14 -11.73
C GLU A 234 0.01 6.09 -11.79
N PHE A 235 0.79 5.98 -10.73
CA PHE A 235 1.82 4.97 -10.61
C PHE A 235 1.26 3.54 -10.58
N ALA A 236 0.21 3.30 -9.82
CA ALA A 236 -0.44 1.99 -9.77
C ALA A 236 -1.12 1.62 -11.10
N ILE A 237 -1.73 2.60 -11.78
CA ILE A 237 -2.28 2.44 -13.14
C ILE A 237 -1.17 2.05 -14.11
N ALA A 238 -0.07 2.78 -14.09
CA ALA A 238 1.04 2.57 -15.00
C ALA A 238 1.74 1.21 -14.80
N ILE A 239 1.68 0.60 -13.62
CA ILE A 239 2.16 -0.77 -13.41
C ILE A 239 1.38 -1.76 -14.27
N ASN A 240 0.07 -1.61 -14.36
CA ASN A 240 -0.78 -2.53 -15.12
C ASN A 240 -0.69 -2.31 -16.65
N ASP A 241 -0.47 -1.09 -17.10
CA ASP A 241 -0.57 -0.73 -18.52
C ASP A 241 0.76 -0.84 -19.29
N ARG A 242 1.89 -0.91 -18.57
CA ARG A 242 3.22 -0.91 -19.19
C ARG A 242 3.55 -2.15 -20.02
N SER A 243 2.92 -3.28 -19.77
CA SER A 243 3.19 -4.52 -20.50
C SER A 243 3.01 -4.41 -22.02
N ASN A 244 2.18 -3.47 -22.45
CA ASN A 244 1.87 -3.22 -23.87
C ASN A 244 2.59 -1.97 -24.42
N CYS A 245 3.44 -1.32 -23.63
CA CYS A 245 4.12 -0.10 -24.05
C CYS A 245 5.38 -0.44 -24.88
N LEU A 246 5.48 0.14 -26.08
CA LEU A 246 6.67 0.00 -26.93
C LEU A 246 7.95 0.54 -26.30
N LEU A 247 7.84 1.42 -25.30
CA LEU A 247 8.99 1.94 -24.55
C LEU A 247 9.57 0.93 -23.56
N CYS A 248 8.82 -0.11 -23.20
CA CYS A 248 9.34 -1.14 -22.31
C CYS A 248 10.55 -1.82 -22.95
N ARG A 249 11.64 -1.89 -22.19
CA ARG A 249 12.95 -2.43 -22.64
C ARG A 249 13.65 -1.57 -23.69
N THR A 250 13.25 -0.32 -23.86
CA THR A 250 13.89 0.59 -24.80
C THR A 250 14.99 1.39 -24.12
N LYS A 251 16.12 1.51 -24.78
CA LYS A 251 17.18 2.45 -24.39
C LYS A 251 16.84 3.85 -24.88
N LEU A 252 16.79 4.80 -23.98
CA LEU A 252 16.65 6.20 -24.30
C LEU A 252 17.96 6.95 -24.03
N ILE A 253 18.26 7.92 -24.87
CA ILE A 253 19.36 8.87 -24.64
C ILE A 253 18.70 10.21 -24.33
N LEU A 254 18.93 10.69 -23.11
CA LEU A 254 18.41 11.96 -22.64
C LEU A 254 19.51 13.03 -22.78
N TYR A 255 19.18 14.13 -23.43
CA TYR A 255 20.07 15.28 -23.61
C TYR A 255 19.54 16.45 -22.78
N GLU A 256 20.33 16.97 -21.88
CA GLU A 256 20.01 18.20 -21.15
C GLU A 256 20.46 19.41 -21.95
N ILE A 257 19.53 20.33 -22.28
CA ILE A 257 19.80 21.53 -23.04
C ILE A 257 19.49 22.73 -22.16
N ASN A 258 20.52 23.46 -21.77
CA ASN A 258 20.35 24.74 -21.07
C ASN A 258 20.12 25.88 -22.08
N SER A 259 19.31 26.86 -21.69
CA SER A 259 18.84 27.97 -22.55
C SER A 259 19.92 28.88 -23.12
N SER A 260 21.15 28.78 -22.67
CA SER A 260 22.27 29.63 -23.10
C SER A 260 23.40 28.92 -23.84
N ASN A 261 23.47 27.58 -23.76
CA ASN A 261 24.44 26.81 -24.53
C ASN A 261 24.01 25.33 -24.50
N VAL A 262 24.21 24.60 -25.59
CA VAL A 262 24.03 23.16 -25.68
C VAL A 262 25.05 22.50 -24.77
N SER A 263 24.72 22.41 -23.48
CA SER A 263 25.49 21.60 -22.56
C SER A 263 25.02 20.17 -22.71
N THR A 264 25.83 19.36 -23.30
CA THR A 264 25.56 17.98 -23.64
C THR A 264 25.90 17.06 -22.46
N LYS A 265 25.11 17.10 -21.42
CA LYS A 265 25.04 15.91 -20.55
C LYS A 265 24.11 14.91 -21.22
N ASN A 266 24.66 13.77 -21.55
CA ASN A 266 23.90 12.67 -22.12
C ASN A 266 23.72 11.57 -21.05
N TYR A 267 22.49 11.15 -20.84
CA TYR A 267 22.18 10.03 -19.97
C TYR A 267 21.62 8.88 -20.80
N SER A 268 22.18 7.70 -20.66
CA SER A 268 21.55 6.50 -21.18
C SER A 268 20.67 5.89 -20.12
N VAL A 269 19.39 5.70 -20.42
CA VAL A 269 18.42 5.10 -19.54
C VAL A 269 17.72 3.93 -20.23
N PHE A 270 17.55 2.82 -19.52
CA PHE A 270 16.74 1.70 -19.96
C PHE A 270 15.43 1.70 -19.18
N LEU A 271 14.33 1.65 -19.89
CA LEU A 271 12.99 1.57 -19.31
C LEU A 271 12.57 0.11 -19.19
N ASN A 272 12.46 -0.39 -17.98
CA ASN A 272 11.99 -1.74 -17.74
C ASN A 272 10.45 -1.77 -17.59
N SER A 273 9.83 -2.88 -17.97
CA SER A 273 8.38 -3.07 -17.86
C SER A 273 7.84 -2.99 -16.43
N ASN A 274 8.69 -3.27 -15.45
CA ASN A 274 8.37 -3.13 -14.02
C ASN A 274 8.43 -1.66 -13.53
N GLY A 275 8.73 -0.68 -14.40
CA GLY A 275 8.80 0.74 -14.09
C GLY A 275 10.11 1.22 -13.51
N ILE A 276 11.09 0.35 -13.38
CA ILE A 276 12.42 0.74 -12.94
C ILE A 276 13.20 1.31 -14.13
N ILE A 277 14.00 2.33 -13.85
CA ILE A 277 14.97 2.89 -14.80
C ILE A 277 16.36 2.39 -14.41
N GLU A 278 17.01 1.73 -15.34
CA GLU A 278 18.45 1.50 -15.27
C GLU A 278 19.16 2.64 -16.00
N SER A 279 20.01 3.36 -15.31
CA SER A 279 20.73 4.51 -15.85
C SER A 279 22.21 4.43 -15.55
N THR A 280 23.01 4.99 -16.46
CA THR A 280 24.47 5.15 -16.24
C THR A 280 24.79 6.19 -15.17
N GLU A 281 23.86 7.10 -14.90
CA GLU A 281 23.92 8.05 -13.79
C GLU A 281 22.61 7.95 -13.02
N GLU A 282 22.63 8.00 -11.68
CA GLU A 282 21.44 7.87 -10.81
C GLU A 282 20.54 9.12 -10.84
N VAL A 283 20.16 9.58 -12.04
CA VAL A 283 19.32 10.77 -12.20
C VAL A 283 17.85 10.45 -12.03
N PHE A 284 17.43 9.29 -12.54
CA PHE A 284 16.05 8.79 -12.43
C PHE A 284 16.05 7.35 -11.95
N SER A 285 15.01 7.01 -11.18
CA SER A 285 14.87 5.65 -10.63
C SER A 285 13.64 4.93 -11.18
N PHE A 286 12.61 5.68 -11.55
CA PHE A 286 11.32 5.11 -11.96
C PHE A 286 10.71 5.86 -13.12
N TRP A 287 9.84 5.19 -13.85
CA TRP A 287 9.01 5.79 -14.87
C TRP A 287 7.58 5.26 -14.81
N THR A 288 6.64 6.10 -15.23
CA THR A 288 5.23 5.75 -15.35
C THR A 288 4.65 6.26 -16.66
N LEU A 289 3.50 5.73 -17.04
CA LEU A 289 2.68 6.20 -18.14
C LEU A 289 1.43 6.86 -17.61
N GLU A 290 0.99 7.91 -18.27
CA GLU A 290 -0.26 8.59 -18.00
C GLU A 290 -1.12 8.61 -19.26
N ASN A 291 -2.44 8.50 -19.08
CA ASN A 291 -3.43 8.62 -20.16
C ASN A 291 -3.14 7.75 -21.40
N GLU A 292 -3.30 6.44 -21.26
CA GLU A 292 -3.18 5.50 -22.36
C GLU A 292 -1.88 5.62 -23.18
N SER A 293 -0.79 5.83 -22.48
CA SER A 293 0.57 5.83 -23.02
C SER A 293 1.03 7.08 -23.81
N SER A 294 0.35 8.21 -23.66
CA SER A 294 0.79 9.44 -24.33
C SER A 294 1.82 10.26 -23.51
N ILE A 295 1.83 10.12 -22.19
CA ILE A 295 2.73 10.89 -21.31
C ILE A 295 3.58 9.91 -20.49
N VAL A 296 4.90 10.09 -20.54
CA VAL A 296 5.86 9.34 -19.73
C VAL A 296 6.40 10.25 -18.64
N LYS A 297 6.29 9.82 -17.39
CA LYS A 297 6.82 10.55 -16.23
C LYS A 297 8.03 9.82 -15.65
N PHE A 298 9.06 10.55 -15.29
CA PHE A 298 10.29 10.05 -14.68
C PHE A 298 10.42 10.62 -13.26
N TYR A 299 10.88 9.79 -12.35
CA TYR A 299 10.96 10.13 -10.93
C TYR A 299 12.34 9.84 -10.36
N ASN A 300 12.78 10.65 -9.40
CA ASN A 300 13.98 10.41 -8.61
C ASN A 300 13.62 9.76 -7.27
N LYS A 301 14.41 8.78 -6.82
CA LYS A 301 14.20 8.06 -5.56
C LYS A 301 14.21 8.99 -4.33
N SER A 302 15.06 10.00 -4.31
CA SER A 302 15.17 10.93 -3.18
C SER A 302 13.91 11.77 -2.94
N LYS A 303 13.07 11.93 -3.95
CA LYS A 303 11.84 12.73 -3.85
C LYS A 303 10.61 11.95 -3.44
N TRP A 304 10.62 10.64 -3.61
CA TRP A 304 9.56 9.78 -3.07
C TRP A 304 9.68 9.57 -1.55
N SER A 305 10.90 9.56 -1.01
CA SER A 305 11.12 9.38 0.43
C SER A 305 10.83 10.63 1.26
N GLU A 306 10.82 11.79 0.61
CA GLU A 306 10.41 13.03 1.24
C GLU A 306 8.90 13.18 1.02
N GLN A 307 8.15 13.30 2.08
CA GLN A 307 6.70 13.59 2.08
C GLN A 307 6.35 14.92 1.39
N SER A 308 7.31 15.54 0.73
CA SER A 308 7.11 16.74 -0.06
C SER A 308 6.47 16.35 -1.39
N HIS A 309 5.33 16.90 -1.64
CA HIS A 309 4.44 16.87 -2.79
C HIS A 309 5.09 17.19 -4.15
N THR A 310 6.35 16.94 -4.35
CA THR A 310 7.05 17.25 -5.57
C THR A 310 7.01 16.06 -6.51
N THR A 311 5.99 16.11 -7.25
CA THR A 311 5.83 15.63 -8.61
C THR A 311 7.14 15.45 -9.38
N CYS A 312 7.05 14.57 -10.33
CA CYS A 312 7.94 14.41 -11.45
C CYS A 312 8.76 15.66 -11.79
N GLU A 313 10.07 15.53 -11.78
CA GLU A 313 10.93 16.62 -12.22
C GLU A 313 10.80 16.91 -13.70
N LEU A 314 10.43 15.88 -14.47
CA LEU A 314 10.39 15.95 -15.92
C LEU A 314 9.17 15.20 -16.43
N GLN A 315 8.32 15.92 -17.12
CA GLN A 315 7.17 15.37 -17.81
C GLN A 315 7.49 15.37 -19.31
N PHE A 316 7.47 14.16 -19.92
CA PHE A 316 7.67 14.02 -21.34
C PHE A 316 6.36 13.64 -22.00
N VAL A 317 5.99 14.37 -23.03
CA VAL A 317 4.93 13.94 -23.94
C VAL A 317 5.59 13.13 -25.05
N PHE A 318 5.22 11.88 -25.16
CA PHE A 318 5.81 10.94 -26.10
C PHE A 318 4.74 10.24 -26.91
N ASN A 319 4.86 10.25 -28.23
CA ASN A 319 3.97 9.48 -29.04
C ASN A 319 4.44 8.02 -29.08
N SER A 320 3.84 7.19 -28.25
CA SER A 320 4.20 5.77 -28.12
C SER A 320 4.00 4.96 -29.41
N LYS A 321 3.22 5.47 -30.37
CA LYS A 321 2.95 4.78 -31.65
C LYS A 321 3.99 5.12 -32.71
N THR A 322 4.58 6.32 -32.66
CA THR A 322 5.53 6.77 -33.69
C THR A 322 6.95 6.83 -33.19
N LEU A 323 7.18 6.67 -31.87
CA LEU A 323 8.47 6.86 -31.21
C LEU A 323 9.12 8.22 -31.53
N GLU A 324 8.34 9.20 -31.94
CA GLU A 324 8.81 10.53 -32.22
C GLU A 324 9.06 11.32 -30.95
N THR A 325 10.16 12.02 -30.91
CA THR A 325 10.65 12.77 -29.78
C THR A 325 9.90 14.07 -29.61
N MET A 326 9.37 14.34 -28.42
CA MET A 326 8.83 15.65 -28.07
C MET A 326 9.66 16.34 -27.00
N PHE A 327 9.68 17.66 -27.07
CA PHE A 327 10.34 18.53 -26.10
C PHE A 327 9.40 18.82 -24.94
N VAL A 328 9.92 18.74 -23.71
CA VAL A 328 9.24 19.32 -22.55
C VAL A 328 10.13 20.37 -21.92
N LYS A 329 9.60 21.56 -21.80
CA LYS A 329 10.27 22.69 -21.18
C LYS A 329 9.82 22.79 -19.73
N LYS A 330 10.76 22.67 -18.79
CA LYS A 330 10.54 23.06 -17.40
C LYS A 330 11.56 24.13 -17.04
N GLU A 331 11.06 25.31 -16.75
CA GLU A 331 11.74 26.52 -16.28
C GLU A 331 13.03 26.88 -17.01
N ASN A 332 14.01 26.28 -17.27
CA ASN A 332 15.21 26.63 -18.04
C ASN A 332 15.95 25.40 -18.60
N ILE A 333 15.31 24.23 -18.48
CA ILE A 333 15.89 22.98 -18.94
C ILE A 333 14.99 22.41 -20.03
N SER A 334 15.57 22.16 -21.20
CA SER A 334 14.93 21.39 -22.26
C SER A 334 15.60 20.03 -22.35
N ILE A 335 14.83 18.96 -22.40
CA ILE A 335 15.40 17.64 -22.59
C ILE A 335 14.89 17.08 -23.90
N VAL A 336 15.83 16.60 -24.70
CA VAL A 336 15.58 15.89 -25.95
C VAL A 336 15.78 14.40 -25.69
N ILE A 337 14.80 13.63 -26.06
CA ILE A 337 14.89 12.18 -26.03
C ILE A 337 15.19 11.70 -27.43
N LYS A 338 16.21 10.89 -27.59
CA LYS A 338 16.41 10.10 -28.80
C LYS A 338 16.31 8.63 -28.43
N THR A 339 15.48 7.91 -29.14
CA THR A 339 15.44 6.46 -29.05
C THR A 339 16.61 5.89 -29.85
N ASP A 340 17.39 5.03 -29.24
CA ASP A 340 18.39 4.25 -29.98
C ASP A 340 17.67 3.03 -30.57
N MET A 341 17.23 3.17 -31.81
CA MET A 341 16.43 2.17 -32.53
C MET A 341 17.16 0.82 -32.73
N ASN A 342 18.47 0.76 -32.42
CA ASN A 342 19.24 -0.47 -32.55
C ASN A 342 19.08 -1.43 -31.34
N TYR A 343 18.27 -1.10 -30.36
CA TYR A 343 18.07 -1.89 -29.14
C TYR A 343 16.63 -2.37 -28.93
N PHE A 344 15.90 -2.64 -30.00
CA PHE A 344 14.70 -3.47 -29.87
C PHE A 344 15.14 -4.92 -29.69
N ILE A 345 15.05 -5.42 -28.47
CA ILE A 345 15.21 -6.84 -28.16
C ILE A 345 13.82 -7.46 -27.97
#